data_cb9aaf52b3e49e9c16590c33c9966224
#
_entry.id   cb9aaf52b3e49e9c16590c33c9966224
#
_cell.length_a   1.000
_cell.length_b   1.000
_cell.length_c   1.000
_cell.angle_alpha   90.00
_cell.angle_beta   90.00
_cell.angle_gamma   90.00
#
_symmetry.space_group_name_H-M   'P 1'
#
loop_
_entity.id
_entity.type
_entity.pdbx_description
1 polymer ?
#
loop_
_entity_poly.entity_id
_entity_poly.type
_entity_poly.pdbx_seq_one_letter_code
_entity_poly.pdbx_strand_id
1 'polypeptide(L)'
;MQNINIRENGLTVEFGIREDGIVELLDFTAEDVANAKTTPTDPEAIFPVVEVQVTGKTTRHMHAYKHNAGSASLDFRYDTHSLKETANGKELVLQMKTGYGLEAAYHMQFFNGIPVVRTWTVLTNAGTGNIGLEYVSSFIYQGVSGNGGQSYYKKTEIYVPNNSWSDEAQWNKHAASDLNLTGMETDGFNCPGFGMNRFWYGSNSSWSTCEYLPMGYAQDTETGEM
;
A
#
# COMPACT_ATOMS: atom_id res chain seq x y z
N MET A 1 5.57 5.34 20.04
CA MET A 1 5.21 4.42 18.95
C MET A 1 5.44 3.00 19.44
N GLN A 2 4.48 2.10 19.27
CA GLN A 2 4.62 0.66 19.56
C GLN A 2 4.80 -0.06 18.23
N ASN A 3 5.72 -1.04 18.16
CA ASN A 3 6.00 -1.76 16.92
C ASN A 3 5.60 -3.23 17.04
N ILE A 4 5.12 -3.80 15.93
CA ILE A 4 4.86 -5.23 15.75
C ILE A 4 5.86 -5.71 14.71
N ASN A 5 6.79 -6.58 15.11
CA ASN A 5 7.84 -7.10 14.25
C ASN A 5 7.61 -8.58 14.01
N ILE A 6 7.62 -8.99 12.75
CA ILE A 6 7.45 -10.37 12.31
C ILE A 6 8.60 -10.74 11.38
N ARG A 7 9.21 -11.89 11.64
CA ARG A 7 10.21 -12.49 10.75
C ARG A 7 9.76 -13.89 10.43
N GLU A 8 9.43 -14.14 9.18
CA GLU A 8 8.88 -15.41 8.73
C GLU A 8 9.35 -15.73 7.31
N ASN A 9 9.97 -16.91 7.17
CA ASN A 9 10.30 -17.50 5.87
C ASN A 9 11.12 -16.58 4.94
N GLY A 10 12.07 -15.83 5.48
CA GLY A 10 12.90 -14.91 4.72
C GLY A 10 12.30 -13.52 4.51
N LEU A 11 11.20 -13.21 5.18
CA LEU A 11 10.59 -11.88 5.19
C LEU A 11 10.74 -11.20 6.55
N THR A 12 11.03 -9.93 6.54
CA THR A 12 10.92 -9.00 7.67
C THR A 12 9.75 -8.05 7.42
N VAL A 13 8.83 -7.99 8.38
CA VAL A 13 7.66 -7.11 8.34
C VAL A 13 7.58 -6.33 9.64
N GLU A 14 7.49 -5.02 9.56
CA GLU A 14 7.35 -4.14 10.72
C GLU A 14 6.12 -3.24 10.56
N PHE A 15 5.23 -3.29 11.53
CA PHE A 15 4.13 -2.33 11.66
C PHE A 15 4.39 -1.40 12.83
N GLY A 16 4.09 -0.12 12.64
CA GLY A 16 4.11 0.91 13.68
C GLY A 16 2.69 1.29 14.10
N ILE A 17 2.47 1.34 15.42
CA ILE A 17 1.26 1.93 15.99
C ILE A 17 1.65 3.29 16.53
N ARG A 18 1.13 4.35 15.92
CA ARG A 18 1.37 5.73 16.31
C ARG A 18 0.73 6.06 17.66
N GLU A 19 1.11 7.18 18.25
CA GLU A 19 0.52 7.65 19.51
C GLU A 19 -0.98 7.97 19.37
N ASP A 20 -1.41 8.39 18.19
CA ASP A 20 -2.82 8.59 17.86
C ASP A 20 -3.56 7.31 17.49
N GLY A 21 -2.88 6.16 17.50
CA GLY A 21 -3.45 4.85 17.23
C GLY A 21 -3.55 4.46 15.75
N ILE A 22 -3.05 5.27 14.82
CA ILE A 22 -2.98 4.89 13.40
C ILE A 22 -1.91 3.81 13.24
N VAL A 23 -2.21 2.78 12.43
CA VAL A 23 -1.29 1.68 12.11
C VAL A 23 -0.68 1.92 10.74
N GLU A 24 0.64 1.82 10.64
CA GLU A 24 1.42 1.99 9.42
C GLU A 24 2.26 0.73 9.15
N LEU A 25 2.46 0.37 7.89
CA LEU A 25 3.46 -0.61 7.49
C LEU A 25 4.81 0.13 7.32
N LEU A 26 5.76 -0.15 8.20
CA LEU A 26 7.06 0.54 8.25
C LEU A 26 8.15 -0.18 7.46
N ASP A 27 8.08 -1.50 7.38
CA ASP A 27 9.06 -2.31 6.68
C ASP A 27 8.40 -3.58 6.13
N PHE A 28 8.75 -3.94 4.90
CA PHE A 28 8.36 -5.17 4.23
C PHE A 28 9.49 -5.55 3.25
N THR A 29 10.42 -6.36 3.71
CA THR A 29 11.64 -6.67 2.98
C THR A 29 12.02 -8.15 3.09
N ALA A 30 12.84 -8.62 2.17
CA ALA A 30 13.54 -9.89 2.33
C ALA A 30 14.65 -9.75 3.39
N GLU A 31 14.92 -10.80 4.17
CA GLU A 31 15.88 -10.75 5.27
C GLU A 31 17.33 -10.51 4.84
N ASP A 32 17.66 -10.85 3.61
CA ASP A 32 19.00 -10.70 3.01
C ASP A 32 19.22 -9.35 2.30
N VAL A 33 18.19 -8.52 2.21
CA VAL A 33 18.29 -7.17 1.65
C VAL A 33 18.65 -6.18 2.74
N ALA A 34 19.68 -5.36 2.51
CA ALA A 34 20.08 -4.31 3.43
C ALA A 34 18.98 -3.24 3.48
N ASN A 35 18.25 -3.22 4.58
CA ASN A 35 17.05 -2.40 4.75
C ASN A 35 17.32 -0.92 4.67
N ALA A 36 16.86 -0.29 3.64
CA ALA A 36 16.57 1.13 3.67
C ALA A 36 15.19 1.30 4.31
N LYS A 37 15.14 1.44 5.63
CA LYS A 37 13.89 1.81 6.31
C LYS A 37 13.37 3.10 5.69
N THR A 38 12.19 3.02 5.09
CA THR A 38 11.52 4.19 4.56
C THR A 38 10.91 4.99 5.68
N THR A 39 11.73 5.80 6.33
CA THR A 39 11.19 6.84 7.19
C THR A 39 10.65 7.92 6.27
N PRO A 40 9.37 8.28 6.34
CA PRO A 40 8.84 9.40 5.58
C PRO A 40 9.70 10.63 5.85
N THR A 41 10.16 11.30 4.80
CA THR A 41 10.92 12.56 4.92
C THR A 41 10.05 13.69 5.47
N ASP A 42 8.75 13.55 5.35
CA ASP A 42 7.76 14.45 5.92
C ASP A 42 7.16 13.81 7.19
N PRO A 43 7.40 14.38 8.38
CA PRO A 43 6.85 13.86 9.63
C PRO A 43 5.32 13.95 9.70
N GLU A 44 4.69 14.76 8.83
CA GLU A 44 3.24 14.83 8.69
C GLU A 44 2.68 13.80 7.70
N ALA A 45 3.53 13.15 6.92
CA ALA A 45 3.11 12.06 6.03
C ALA A 45 2.67 10.86 6.87
N ILE A 46 1.41 10.49 6.73
CA ILE A 46 0.81 9.35 7.40
C ILE A 46 0.35 8.37 6.34
N PHE A 47 0.75 7.12 6.48
CA PHE A 47 0.45 6.07 5.52
C PHE A 47 -0.26 4.89 6.23
N PRO A 48 -1.59 4.98 6.41
CA PRO A 48 -2.34 3.94 7.06
C PRO A 48 -2.16 2.59 6.36
N VAL A 49 -2.09 1.50 7.12
CA VAL A 49 -1.96 0.14 6.58
C VAL A 49 -3.17 -0.29 5.74
N VAL A 50 -4.31 0.37 5.90
CA VAL A 50 -5.54 0.16 5.12
C VAL A 50 -6.05 1.49 4.61
N GLU A 51 -6.25 1.59 3.30
CA GLU A 51 -6.95 2.71 2.69
C GLU A 51 -8.39 2.35 2.39
N VAL A 52 -9.28 3.22 2.84
CA VAL A 52 -10.73 3.07 2.64
C VAL A 52 -11.29 4.39 2.14
N GLN A 53 -12.14 4.34 1.13
CA GLN A 53 -12.93 5.49 0.71
C GLN A 53 -14.40 5.24 1.01
N VAL A 54 -14.95 6.17 1.74
CA VAL A 54 -16.35 6.16 2.19
C VAL A 54 -17.06 7.33 1.55
N THR A 55 -18.24 7.09 0.98
CA THR A 55 -19.08 8.12 0.36
C THR A 55 -19.32 9.28 1.32
N GLY A 56 -19.07 10.49 0.86
CA GLY A 56 -19.22 11.71 1.64
C GLY A 56 -18.05 12.07 2.55
N LYS A 57 -17.01 11.21 2.62
CA LYS A 57 -15.73 11.56 3.28
C LYS A 57 -14.77 12.17 2.25
N THR A 58 -14.04 13.18 2.65
CA THR A 58 -13.08 13.86 1.79
C THR A 58 -11.71 13.18 1.82
N THR A 59 -10.94 13.37 0.76
CA THR A 59 -9.49 13.11 0.82
C THR A 59 -8.81 14.23 1.61
N ARG A 60 -7.73 13.91 2.32
CA ARG A 60 -6.98 14.87 3.16
C ARG A 60 -6.35 16.02 2.36
N HIS A 61 -6.02 15.78 1.10
CA HIS A 61 -5.32 16.75 0.26
C HIS A 61 -6.29 17.59 -0.58
N MET A 62 -6.26 18.89 -0.38
CA MET A 62 -7.13 19.86 -1.06
C MET A 62 -6.95 19.91 -2.59
N HIS A 63 -5.81 19.45 -3.10
CA HIS A 63 -5.43 19.70 -4.49
C HIS A 63 -5.42 18.45 -5.38
N ALA A 64 -5.69 17.26 -4.84
CA ALA A 64 -5.66 16.05 -5.64
C ALA A 64 -6.51 14.93 -5.07
N TYR A 65 -7.15 14.18 -5.95
CA TYR A 65 -7.80 12.93 -5.62
C TYR A 65 -6.74 11.82 -5.52
N LYS A 66 -6.42 11.41 -4.31
CA LYS A 66 -5.47 10.34 -4.02
C LYS A 66 -6.18 9.21 -3.29
N HIS A 67 -5.71 7.98 -3.50
CA HIS A 67 -6.18 6.82 -2.74
C HIS A 67 -5.37 6.59 -1.45
N ASN A 68 -4.55 7.54 -1.03
CA ASN A 68 -3.74 7.43 0.16
C ASN A 68 -4.05 8.53 1.17
N ALA A 69 -4.03 8.17 2.45
CA ALA A 69 -4.28 9.05 3.57
C ALA A 69 -5.63 9.82 3.47
N GLY A 70 -6.64 9.15 2.94
CA GLY A 70 -8.01 9.67 2.92
C GLY A 70 -8.57 9.85 4.34
N SER A 71 -9.51 10.77 4.53
CA SER A 71 -10.07 11.06 5.87
C SER A 71 -10.68 9.82 6.53
N ALA A 72 -11.32 8.93 5.76
CA ALA A 72 -11.87 7.68 6.26
C ALA A 72 -10.79 6.72 6.75
N SER A 73 -9.67 6.61 6.03
CA SER A 73 -8.53 5.77 6.41
C SER A 73 -7.87 6.27 7.69
N LEU A 74 -7.77 7.58 7.84
CA LEU A 74 -7.18 8.23 9.01
C LEU A 74 -8.10 8.20 10.26
N ASP A 75 -9.35 7.78 10.14
CA ASP A 75 -10.26 7.61 11.27
C ASP A 75 -10.06 6.28 12.01
N PHE A 76 -9.41 5.30 11.38
CA PHE A 76 -9.13 4.01 12.01
C PHE A 76 -8.11 4.15 13.14
N ARG A 77 -8.41 3.46 14.24
CA ARG A 77 -7.51 3.35 15.40
C ARG A 77 -7.28 1.89 15.71
N TYR A 78 -6.06 1.57 16.02
CA TYR A 78 -5.68 0.25 16.50
C TYR A 78 -6.53 -0.18 17.68
N ASP A 79 -6.99 -1.42 17.66
CA ASP A 79 -7.73 -2.04 18.75
C ASP A 79 -6.92 -3.20 19.35
N THR A 80 -6.62 -4.21 18.54
CA THR A 80 -5.83 -5.38 18.95
C THR A 80 -5.17 -6.05 17.75
N HIS A 81 -4.30 -6.99 18.01
CA HIS A 81 -3.78 -7.89 16.98
C HIS A 81 -3.61 -9.30 17.50
N SER A 82 -3.50 -10.24 16.58
CA SER A 82 -3.16 -11.63 16.88
C SER A 82 -2.28 -12.20 15.77
N LEU A 83 -1.31 -13.03 16.15
CA LEU A 83 -0.51 -13.84 15.24
C LEU A 83 -0.78 -15.31 15.60
N LYS A 84 -1.29 -16.09 14.66
CA LYS A 84 -1.74 -17.46 14.88
C LYS A 84 -1.14 -18.41 13.85
N GLU A 85 -0.81 -19.61 14.29
CA GLU A 85 -0.48 -20.71 13.37
C GLU A 85 -1.71 -21.11 12.56
N THR A 86 -1.50 -21.38 11.28
CA THR A 86 -2.49 -21.90 10.33
C THR A 86 -1.96 -23.16 9.67
N ALA A 87 -2.79 -23.86 8.92
CA ALA A 87 -2.36 -25.03 8.17
C ALA A 87 -1.24 -24.72 7.14
N ASN A 88 -1.16 -23.48 6.67
CA ASN A 88 -0.25 -23.05 5.61
C ASN A 88 0.93 -22.19 6.11
N GLY A 89 0.97 -21.85 7.39
CA GLY A 89 1.97 -20.97 7.99
C GLY A 89 1.39 -20.15 9.14
N LYS A 90 1.63 -18.84 9.16
CA LYS A 90 1.12 -17.94 10.20
C LYS A 90 0.24 -16.86 9.62
N GLU A 91 -0.76 -16.45 10.35
CA GLU A 91 -1.64 -15.35 10.01
C GLU A 91 -1.59 -14.25 11.07
N LEU A 92 -1.21 -13.04 10.64
CA LEU A 92 -1.40 -11.82 11.42
C LEU A 92 -2.79 -11.25 11.10
N VAL A 93 -3.51 -10.86 12.15
CA VAL A 93 -4.74 -10.07 12.03
C VAL A 93 -4.61 -8.82 12.86
N LEU A 94 -4.67 -7.65 12.23
CA LEU A 94 -4.73 -6.34 12.88
C LEU A 94 -6.19 -5.88 12.89
N GLN A 95 -6.73 -5.65 14.08
CA GLN A 95 -8.09 -5.11 14.27
C GLN A 95 -8.02 -3.61 14.49
N MET A 96 -8.80 -2.89 13.73
CA MET A 96 -8.89 -1.43 13.81
C MET A 96 -10.36 -1.01 13.76
N LYS A 97 -10.69 0.11 14.39
CA LYS A 97 -12.05 0.63 14.44
C LYS A 97 -12.10 2.14 14.33
N THR A 98 -13.24 2.64 13.86
CA THR A 98 -13.54 4.08 13.81
C THR A 98 -14.56 4.45 14.86
N GLY A 99 -14.64 5.75 15.20
CA GLY A 99 -15.63 6.25 16.15
C GLY A 99 -17.08 6.19 15.65
N TYR A 100 -17.31 5.93 14.36
CA TYR A 100 -18.65 5.83 13.75
C TYR A 100 -19.07 4.40 13.41
N GLY A 101 -18.33 3.40 13.89
CA GLY A 101 -18.73 2.00 13.82
C GLY A 101 -18.26 1.25 12.57
N LEU A 102 -17.40 1.81 11.74
CA LEU A 102 -16.69 1.02 10.71
C LEU A 102 -15.48 0.34 11.35
N GLU A 103 -15.39 -0.98 11.20
CA GLU A 103 -14.28 -1.80 11.70
C GLU A 103 -13.53 -2.41 10.53
N ALA A 104 -12.21 -2.54 10.67
CA ALA A 104 -11.34 -3.18 9.70
C ALA A 104 -10.51 -4.27 10.36
N ALA A 105 -10.51 -5.47 9.78
CA ALA A 105 -9.55 -6.51 10.06
C ALA A 105 -8.61 -6.64 8.86
N TYR A 106 -7.37 -6.21 9.03
CA TYR A 106 -6.31 -6.41 8.05
C TYR A 106 -5.64 -7.74 8.33
N HIS A 107 -5.61 -8.60 7.33
CA HIS A 107 -5.05 -9.94 7.39
C HIS A 107 -3.75 -10.01 6.58
N MET A 108 -2.74 -10.69 7.13
CA MET A 108 -1.51 -11.04 6.43
C MET A 108 -1.16 -12.49 6.72
N GLN A 109 -1.32 -13.36 5.72
CA GLN A 109 -0.97 -14.77 5.79
C GLN A 109 0.43 -15.00 5.25
N PHE A 110 1.32 -15.52 6.06
CA PHE A 110 2.64 -16.01 5.71
C PHE A 110 2.55 -17.49 5.32
N PHE A 111 3.34 -17.91 4.33
CA PHE A 111 3.34 -19.30 3.88
C PHE A 111 4.64 -20.00 4.24
N ASN A 112 4.54 -21.22 4.75
CA ASN A 112 5.69 -22.01 5.17
C ASN A 112 6.67 -22.26 4.01
N GLY A 113 7.95 -21.95 4.24
CA GLY A 113 9.05 -22.25 3.34
C GLY A 113 9.19 -21.33 2.12
N ILE A 114 8.35 -20.29 1.98
CA ILE A 114 8.47 -19.32 0.89
C ILE A 114 8.31 -17.89 1.40
N PRO A 115 9.06 -16.91 0.86
CA PRO A 115 8.97 -15.51 1.22
C PRO A 115 7.78 -14.81 0.52
N VAL A 116 6.58 -15.28 0.77
CA VAL A 116 5.34 -14.77 0.15
C VAL A 116 4.31 -14.52 1.22
N VAL A 117 3.56 -13.45 1.07
CA VAL A 117 2.38 -13.17 1.87
C VAL A 117 1.14 -13.04 1.00
N ARG A 118 0.00 -13.36 1.57
CA ARG A 118 -1.32 -12.97 1.06
C ARG A 118 -1.96 -12.01 2.03
N THR A 119 -2.46 -10.89 1.51
CA THR A 119 -3.13 -9.88 2.32
C THR A 119 -4.56 -9.64 1.85
N TRP A 120 -5.43 -9.31 2.79
CA TRP A 120 -6.80 -8.87 2.50
C TRP A 120 -7.34 -8.05 3.68
N THR A 121 -8.35 -7.25 3.40
CA THR A 121 -9.04 -6.46 4.41
C THR A 121 -10.50 -6.87 4.48
N VAL A 122 -10.99 -7.13 5.69
CA VAL A 122 -12.40 -7.36 5.98
C VAL A 122 -12.95 -6.10 6.65
N LEU A 123 -13.98 -5.51 6.06
CA LEU A 123 -14.69 -4.37 6.64
C LEU A 123 -16.02 -4.83 7.23
N THR A 124 -16.31 -4.36 8.43
CA THR A 124 -17.57 -4.60 9.13
C THR A 124 -18.21 -3.29 9.50
N ASN A 125 -19.46 -3.10 9.12
CA ASN A 125 -20.28 -2.00 9.64
C ASN A 125 -20.94 -2.45 10.94
N ALA A 126 -20.33 -2.13 12.07
CA ALA A 126 -20.88 -2.36 13.41
C ALA A 126 -21.69 -1.18 13.92
N GLY A 127 -21.84 -0.11 13.15
CA GLY A 127 -22.70 1.05 13.45
C GLY A 127 -24.17 0.79 13.09
N THR A 128 -24.98 1.81 13.32
CA THR A 128 -26.43 1.74 13.06
C THR A 128 -26.86 2.34 11.72
N GLY A 129 -25.97 3.13 11.10
CA GLY A 129 -26.22 3.80 9.82
C GLY A 129 -25.63 3.04 8.63
N ASN A 130 -26.14 3.32 7.44
CA ASN A 130 -25.54 2.82 6.21
C ASN A 130 -24.23 3.55 5.92
N ILE A 131 -23.22 2.82 5.48
CA ILE A 131 -21.92 3.35 5.05
C ILE A 131 -21.73 2.98 3.58
N GLY A 132 -21.64 3.99 2.70
CA GLY A 132 -21.30 3.77 1.30
C GLY A 132 -19.79 3.53 1.17
N LEU A 133 -19.41 2.38 0.62
CA LEU A 133 -18.01 2.02 0.39
C LEU A 133 -17.66 2.20 -1.09
N GLU A 134 -16.65 3.00 -1.37
CA GLU A 134 -16.18 3.26 -2.74
C GLU A 134 -14.87 2.52 -3.06
N TYR A 135 -14.02 2.34 -2.05
CA TYR A 135 -12.73 1.67 -2.21
C TYR A 135 -12.25 1.06 -0.90
N VAL A 136 -11.54 -0.05 -0.99
CA VAL A 136 -10.75 -0.65 0.09
C VAL A 136 -9.48 -1.27 -0.48
N SER A 137 -8.35 -1.02 0.15
CA SER A 137 -7.09 -1.67 -0.19
C SER A 137 -6.97 -3.04 0.45
N SER A 138 -6.36 -3.99 -0.24
CA SER A 138 -5.93 -5.26 0.33
C SER A 138 -4.46 -5.25 0.76
N PHE A 139 -3.66 -4.38 0.16
CA PHE A 139 -2.24 -4.17 0.50
C PHE A 139 -1.83 -2.75 0.12
N ILE A 140 -0.99 -2.14 0.94
CA ILE A 140 -0.34 -0.87 0.65
C ILE A 140 1.14 -1.06 0.96
N TYR A 141 1.96 -0.79 -0.03
CA TYR A 141 3.40 -0.74 0.12
C TYR A 141 3.90 0.65 -0.23
N GLN A 142 4.82 1.14 0.56
CA GLN A 142 5.44 2.44 0.38
C GLN A 142 6.95 2.29 0.49
N GLY A 143 7.67 3.19 -0.17
CA GLY A 143 9.12 3.16 -0.12
C GLY A 143 9.75 2.25 -1.16
N VAL A 144 9.09 2.01 -2.28
CA VAL A 144 9.64 1.26 -3.42
C VAL A 144 11.04 1.74 -3.83
N SER A 145 11.33 3.01 -3.62
CA SER A 145 12.66 3.60 -3.85
C SER A 145 13.24 4.07 -2.51
N GLY A 146 13.64 3.16 -1.65
CA GLY A 146 13.92 3.33 -0.23
C GLY A 146 14.76 4.54 0.19
N ASN A 147 15.75 4.97 -0.59
CA ASN A 147 16.56 6.14 -0.34
C ASN A 147 16.21 7.34 -1.25
N GLY A 148 14.96 7.36 -1.74
CA GLY A 148 14.60 8.15 -2.88
C GLY A 148 14.75 9.64 -2.76
N GLY A 149 14.65 10.20 -1.60
CA GLY A 149 14.59 11.64 -1.50
C GLY A 149 13.56 12.20 -2.50
N GLN A 150 13.77 13.42 -2.95
CA GLN A 150 12.85 14.06 -3.90
C GLN A 150 12.94 13.52 -5.34
N SER A 151 13.98 12.78 -5.67
CA SER A 151 14.26 12.29 -7.04
C SER A 151 13.94 10.83 -7.27
N TYR A 152 13.16 10.20 -6.38
CA TYR A 152 12.80 8.77 -6.46
C TYR A 152 12.29 8.35 -7.84
N TYR A 153 11.52 9.20 -8.50
CA TYR A 153 10.92 8.92 -9.81
C TYR A 153 11.96 8.75 -10.95
N LYS A 154 13.18 9.25 -10.77
CA LYS A 154 14.26 9.11 -11.77
C LYS A 154 14.87 7.73 -11.78
N LYS A 155 14.74 7.00 -10.68
CA LYS A 155 15.33 5.68 -10.49
C LYS A 155 14.28 4.57 -10.34
N THR A 156 12.99 4.91 -10.40
CA THR A 156 11.91 3.92 -10.30
C THR A 156 11.40 3.55 -11.67
N GLU A 157 11.43 2.27 -11.97
CA GLU A 157 10.80 1.65 -13.14
C GLU A 157 9.57 0.85 -12.72
N ILE A 158 8.49 0.98 -13.48
CA ILE A 158 7.23 0.28 -13.27
C ILE A 158 7.01 -0.70 -14.40
N TYR A 159 6.72 -1.93 -14.07
CA TYR A 159 6.47 -2.99 -15.05
C TYR A 159 4.99 -3.36 -15.05
N VAL A 160 4.37 -3.18 -16.21
CA VAL A 160 2.93 -3.38 -16.44
C VAL A 160 2.72 -4.54 -17.40
N PRO A 161 2.01 -5.60 -17.02
CA PRO A 161 1.76 -6.75 -17.89
C PRO A 161 0.47 -6.54 -18.68
N ASN A 162 0.57 -6.03 -19.88
CA ASN A 162 -0.54 -6.04 -20.82
C ASN A 162 -0.91 -7.46 -21.21
N ASN A 163 -2.17 -7.71 -21.45
CA ASN A 163 -2.67 -9.02 -21.78
C ASN A 163 -3.85 -8.95 -22.76
N SER A 164 -3.86 -9.82 -23.74
CA SER A 164 -4.98 -9.98 -24.65
C SER A 164 -5.08 -11.42 -25.13
N TRP A 165 -6.16 -11.76 -25.81
CA TRP A 165 -6.32 -13.07 -26.43
C TRP A 165 -5.24 -13.31 -27.49
N SER A 166 -4.53 -14.40 -27.40
CA SER A 166 -3.41 -14.79 -28.26
C SER A 166 -2.19 -13.84 -28.21
N ASP A 167 -2.11 -13.02 -27.18
CA ASP A 167 -0.99 -12.09 -26.95
C ASP A 167 -0.86 -11.86 -25.44
N GLU A 168 -0.63 -12.98 -24.74
CA GLU A 168 -0.62 -13.03 -23.28
C GLU A 168 0.71 -12.49 -22.70
N ALA A 169 0.62 -11.89 -21.54
CA ALA A 169 1.75 -11.50 -20.68
C ALA A 169 2.79 -10.61 -21.36
N GLN A 170 2.34 -9.56 -22.05
CA GLN A 170 3.22 -8.56 -22.67
C GLN A 170 3.71 -7.57 -21.61
N TRP A 171 4.90 -7.78 -21.08
CA TRP A 171 5.51 -6.91 -20.09
C TRP A 171 6.05 -5.63 -20.72
N ASN A 172 5.51 -4.51 -20.30
CA ASN A 172 5.98 -3.19 -20.67
C ASN A 172 6.64 -2.50 -19.48
N LYS A 173 7.84 -1.99 -19.70
CA LYS A 173 8.62 -1.25 -18.74
C LYS A 173 8.43 0.26 -18.98
N HIS A 174 8.13 0.99 -17.91
CA HIS A 174 7.95 2.43 -17.93
C HIS A 174 8.82 3.07 -16.85
N ALA A 175 9.49 4.17 -17.18
CA ALA A 175 10.01 5.03 -16.14
C ALA A 175 8.83 5.65 -15.36
N ALA A 176 8.99 5.90 -14.08
CA ALA A 176 7.93 6.53 -13.28
C ALA A 176 7.47 7.86 -13.87
N SER A 177 8.38 8.62 -14.52
CA SER A 177 8.07 9.84 -15.25
C SER A 177 7.13 9.64 -16.44
N ASP A 178 7.24 8.51 -17.14
CA ASP A 178 6.39 8.20 -18.32
C ASP A 178 4.94 7.96 -17.91
N LEU A 179 4.75 7.52 -16.67
CA LEU A 179 3.44 7.32 -16.05
C LEU A 179 2.97 8.53 -15.25
N ASN A 180 3.63 9.67 -15.39
CA ASN A 180 3.36 10.91 -14.65
C ASN A 180 3.47 10.76 -13.14
N LEU A 181 4.29 9.83 -12.67
CA LEU A 181 4.58 9.58 -11.25
C LEU A 181 5.82 10.39 -10.82
N THR A 182 5.82 11.68 -11.08
CA THR A 182 6.93 12.58 -10.78
C THR A 182 6.63 13.45 -9.57
N GLY A 183 7.67 13.85 -8.83
CA GLY A 183 7.56 14.94 -7.87
C GLY A 183 7.47 16.31 -8.58
N MET A 184 6.91 17.30 -7.93
CA MET A 184 6.83 18.66 -8.44
C MET A 184 8.17 19.44 -8.30
N GLU A 185 9.29 18.79 -8.62
CA GLU A 185 10.60 19.45 -8.54
C GLU A 185 10.86 20.49 -9.65
N THR A 186 10.06 20.43 -10.74
CA THR A 186 10.39 21.17 -11.96
C THR A 186 10.05 22.63 -11.92
N ASP A 187 9.23 23.11 -10.97
CA ASP A 187 8.67 24.46 -11.03
C ASP A 187 8.98 25.33 -9.80
N GLY A 188 10.00 24.99 -9.03
CA GLY A 188 10.39 25.81 -7.86
C GLY A 188 9.38 25.82 -6.70
N PHE A 189 8.26 25.13 -6.84
CA PHE A 189 7.32 24.85 -5.77
C PHE A 189 7.67 23.53 -5.09
N ASN A 190 8.48 23.63 -4.08
CA ASN A 190 8.91 22.50 -3.26
C ASN A 190 7.73 22.07 -2.34
N CYS A 191 6.66 21.56 -2.92
CA CYS A 191 5.51 21.08 -2.19
C CYS A 191 5.37 19.55 -2.38
N PRO A 192 5.98 18.75 -1.50
CA PRO A 192 5.77 17.31 -1.52
C PRO A 192 4.27 17.03 -1.36
N GLY A 193 3.71 16.25 -2.26
CA GLY A 193 2.32 15.85 -2.21
C GLY A 193 1.33 16.66 -3.04
N PHE A 194 1.72 17.71 -3.73
CA PHE A 194 0.89 18.36 -4.73
C PHE A 194 0.97 17.61 -6.07
N GLY A 195 -0.16 17.28 -6.62
CA GLY A 195 -0.29 16.66 -7.93
C GLY A 195 -1.11 15.37 -7.91
N MET A 196 -1.85 15.13 -8.98
CA MET A 196 -2.59 13.88 -9.21
C MET A 196 -1.68 12.81 -9.82
N ASN A 197 -0.47 12.65 -9.30
CA ASN A 197 0.49 11.69 -9.79
C ASN A 197 0.01 10.28 -9.40
N ARG A 198 -0.85 9.74 -10.24
CA ARG A 198 -1.43 8.42 -10.06
C ARG A 198 -1.44 7.65 -11.37
N PHE A 199 -0.96 6.46 -11.32
CA PHE A 199 -1.15 5.45 -12.34
C PHE A 199 -1.92 4.27 -11.74
N TRP A 200 -2.86 3.74 -12.51
CA TRP A 200 -3.59 2.52 -12.15
C TRP A 200 -3.93 1.72 -13.39
N TYR A 201 -4.04 0.44 -13.26
CA TYR A 201 -4.51 -0.45 -14.29
C TYR A 201 -5.34 -1.59 -13.69
N GLY A 202 -6.17 -2.18 -14.53
CA GLY A 202 -7.05 -3.27 -14.14
C GLY A 202 -7.86 -3.73 -15.34
N SER A 203 -8.54 -4.85 -15.20
CA SER A 203 -9.42 -5.40 -16.22
C SER A 203 -10.87 -5.15 -15.86
N ASN A 204 -11.65 -4.57 -16.78
CA ASN A 204 -13.07 -4.24 -16.61
C ASN A 204 -14.00 -5.13 -17.46
N SER A 205 -13.56 -6.31 -17.81
CA SER A 205 -14.34 -7.24 -18.63
C SER A 205 -14.82 -8.46 -17.82
N SER A 206 -15.57 -9.33 -18.48
CA SER A 206 -15.96 -10.61 -17.90
C SER A 206 -14.78 -11.56 -17.61
N TRP A 207 -13.62 -11.27 -18.18
CA TRP A 207 -12.36 -11.96 -17.90
C TRP A 207 -11.46 -11.07 -17.07
N SER A 208 -11.03 -11.56 -15.93
CA SER A 208 -10.21 -10.82 -14.98
C SER A 208 -8.82 -10.42 -15.52
N THR A 209 -8.44 -10.96 -16.67
CA THR A 209 -7.13 -10.75 -17.32
C THR A 209 -7.26 -10.24 -18.75
N CYS A 210 -8.33 -9.55 -19.11
CA CYS A 210 -8.62 -9.17 -20.50
C CYS A 210 -7.65 -8.10 -21.04
N GLU A 211 -7.31 -7.10 -20.24
CA GLU A 211 -6.41 -5.99 -20.63
C GLU A 211 -5.06 -6.09 -19.95
N TYR A 212 -5.06 -6.52 -18.68
CA TYR A 212 -3.86 -6.64 -17.85
C TYR A 212 -3.93 -7.89 -17.03
N LEU A 213 -2.77 -8.50 -16.76
CA LEU A 213 -2.67 -9.48 -15.68
C LEU A 213 -2.80 -8.75 -14.34
N PRO A 214 -3.41 -9.36 -13.32
CA PRO A 214 -3.58 -8.76 -11.99
C PRO A 214 -2.27 -8.85 -11.18
N MET A 215 -1.20 -8.35 -11.75
CA MET A 215 0.14 -8.33 -11.15
C MET A 215 0.93 -7.14 -11.69
N GLY A 216 2.06 -6.88 -11.09
CA GLY A 216 3.01 -5.87 -11.56
C GLY A 216 4.15 -5.78 -10.56
N TYR A 217 5.21 -5.09 -10.92
CA TYR A 217 6.27 -4.78 -10.00
C TYR A 217 6.90 -3.42 -10.29
N ALA A 218 7.57 -2.90 -9.29
CA ALA A 218 8.36 -1.71 -9.38
C ALA A 218 9.80 -2.04 -8.99
N GLN A 219 10.76 -1.41 -9.63
CA GLN A 219 12.19 -1.64 -9.40
C GLN A 219 12.90 -0.32 -9.14
N ASP A 220 13.77 -0.30 -8.15
CA ASP A 220 14.80 0.72 -8.00
C ASP A 220 15.98 0.37 -8.91
N THR A 221 16.27 1.22 -9.91
CA THR A 221 17.34 0.97 -10.89
C THR A 221 18.75 1.12 -10.33
N GLU A 222 18.92 1.79 -9.19
CA GLU A 222 20.23 1.95 -8.54
C GLU A 222 20.58 0.74 -7.66
N THR A 223 19.59 0.20 -6.95
CA THR A 223 19.81 -0.95 -6.05
C THR A 223 19.48 -2.28 -6.70
N GLY A 224 18.61 -2.27 -7.70
CA GLY A 224 18.06 -3.47 -8.32
C GLY A 224 16.97 -4.15 -7.48
N GLU A 225 16.56 -3.55 -6.39
CA GLU A 225 15.45 -4.03 -5.54
C GLU A 225 14.11 -3.95 -6.28
N MET A 226 13.27 -4.99 -6.07
CA MET A 226 11.94 -5.14 -6.69
C MET A 226 10.88 -5.36 -5.62
#